data_15c88ac45293381ed83e6251cb8f059b
#
_entry.id   15c88ac45293381ed83e6251cb8f059b
#
_cell.length_a   1.000
_cell.length_b   1.000
_cell.length_c   1.000
_cell.angle_alpha   90.00
_cell.angle_beta   90.00
_cell.angle_gamma   90.00
#
_symmetry.space_group_name_H-M   'P 1'
#
loop_
_entity.id
_entity.type
_entity.pdbx_description
1 polymer ?
#
loop_
_entity_poly.entity_id
_entity_poly.type
_entity_poly.pdbx_seq_one_letter_code
_entity_poly.pdbx_strand_id
1 'polypeptide(L)'
;MATIQDIAKMAGVTKSTVSRYLNGGSISLKTAQKIEKVIKEENYTPSPFARSLKAKSSSMIGVIVPRIDSAATALTLMGIDEVVEELNYDLLINNARQDSKREIKAIEGFARNKVAGIILIATEITSAHITAIKNCPVPVVIVGQEHDEIHSVIHDDYQAGFELVQNLAELGYHELTYVGVSKRDHAVGIIRKEGIFSGARANNFDKIEHLEGDFSTQKAMEIGLELFENPTSSLVIAATDNIAVALMKAAQKCGRKIPDEIAIAGFGGYEIGQFMNPTLTTVEYQFKEAGRVSMGVLDKLIHKVPCEMKTTIPVHVKLGESTKKARN
;
A
#
# COMPACT_ATOMS: atom_id res chain seq x y z
N MET A 1 14.11 17.34 30.70
CA MET A 1 14.42 18.01 29.42
C MET A 1 14.08 19.48 29.54
N ALA A 2 15.02 20.37 29.16
CA ALA A 2 14.76 21.81 29.16
C ALA A 2 13.62 22.14 28.18
N THR A 3 12.78 23.13 28.55
CA THR A 3 11.69 23.62 27.67
C THR A 3 12.13 24.92 26.98
N ILE A 4 11.44 25.36 25.94
CA ILE A 4 11.70 26.65 25.29
C ILE A 4 11.61 27.82 26.27
N GLN A 5 10.87 27.65 27.36
CA GLN A 5 10.71 28.63 28.42
C GLN A 5 11.96 28.69 29.33
N ASP A 6 12.57 27.53 29.56
CA ASP A 6 13.83 27.44 30.31
C ASP A 6 14.98 28.03 29.51
N ILE A 7 15.09 27.72 28.22
CA ILE A 7 16.07 28.33 27.30
C ILE A 7 15.92 29.86 27.28
N ALA A 8 14.69 30.36 27.20
CA ALA A 8 14.43 31.79 27.20
C ALA A 8 14.91 32.46 28.51
N LYS A 9 14.62 31.81 29.65
CA LYS A 9 15.04 32.29 30.97
C LYS A 9 16.57 32.29 31.12
N MET A 10 17.25 31.23 30.70
CA MET A 10 18.71 31.10 30.78
C MET A 10 19.44 32.05 29.82
N ALA A 11 18.91 32.27 28.64
CA ALA A 11 19.48 33.22 27.66
C ALA A 11 19.13 34.68 27.96
N GLY A 12 18.29 34.95 28.97
CA GLY A 12 17.86 36.30 29.32
C GLY A 12 17.03 37.01 28.25
N VAL A 13 16.18 36.23 27.53
CA VAL A 13 15.34 36.73 26.46
C VAL A 13 13.88 36.24 26.61
N THR A 14 12.97 36.76 25.79
CA THR A 14 11.59 36.30 25.81
C THR A 14 11.43 34.98 25.06
N LYS A 15 10.40 34.18 25.40
CA LYS A 15 10.03 32.96 24.70
C LYS A 15 9.82 33.21 23.20
N SER A 16 9.25 34.36 22.82
CA SER A 16 9.06 34.78 21.44
C SER A 16 10.38 35.01 20.70
N THR A 17 11.41 35.51 21.38
CA THR A 17 12.75 35.70 20.79
C THR A 17 13.44 34.38 20.53
N VAL A 18 13.37 33.40 21.45
CA VAL A 18 13.89 32.04 21.22
C VAL A 18 13.13 31.37 20.09
N SER A 19 11.80 31.49 20.08
CA SER A 19 10.97 30.94 18.99
C SER A 19 11.33 31.54 17.61
N ARG A 20 11.63 32.84 17.55
CA ARG A 20 12.05 33.52 16.32
C ARG A 20 13.40 33.02 15.84
N TYR A 21 14.36 32.84 16.76
CA TYR A 21 15.67 32.24 16.46
C TYR A 21 15.55 30.85 15.87
N LEU A 22 14.79 29.97 16.52
CA LEU A 22 14.60 28.57 16.11
C LEU A 22 13.89 28.43 14.76
N ASN A 23 13.14 29.44 14.35
CA ASN A 23 12.41 29.46 13.07
C ASN A 23 13.12 30.31 11.99
N GLY A 24 14.41 30.61 12.13
CA GLY A 24 15.19 31.37 11.15
C GLY A 24 14.80 32.84 11.00
N GLY A 25 13.99 33.37 11.93
CA GLY A 25 13.57 34.78 11.92
C GLY A 25 14.69 35.72 12.33
N SER A 26 14.63 36.97 11.85
CA SER A 26 15.64 38.00 12.13
C SER A 26 15.72 38.37 13.61
N ILE A 27 16.92 38.21 14.20
CA ILE A 27 17.29 38.66 15.52
C ILE A 27 18.73 39.21 15.48
N SER A 28 19.16 39.97 16.51
CA SER A 28 20.53 40.48 16.57
C SER A 28 21.54 39.33 16.72
N LEU A 29 22.73 39.44 16.11
CA LEU A 29 23.82 38.48 16.24
C LEU A 29 24.17 38.18 17.69
N LYS A 30 24.22 39.19 18.55
CA LYS A 30 24.49 39.06 19.99
C LYS A 30 23.42 38.20 20.68
N THR A 31 22.18 38.35 20.31
CA THR A 31 21.06 37.56 20.86
C THR A 31 21.09 36.13 20.34
N ALA A 32 21.38 35.93 19.06
CA ALA A 32 21.54 34.62 18.46
C ALA A 32 22.62 33.78 19.16
N GLN A 33 23.79 34.35 19.36
CA GLN A 33 24.92 33.70 20.05
C GLN A 33 24.57 33.29 21.49
N LYS A 34 23.83 34.14 22.25
CA LYS A 34 23.39 33.77 23.59
C LYS A 34 22.44 32.60 23.61
N ILE A 35 21.47 32.56 22.70
CA ILE A 35 20.52 31.48 22.59
C ILE A 35 21.22 30.19 22.16
N GLU A 36 22.09 30.26 21.15
CA GLU A 36 22.86 29.11 20.66
C GLU A 36 23.72 28.47 21.75
N LYS A 37 24.40 29.28 22.54
CA LYS A 37 25.20 28.82 23.67
C LYS A 37 24.34 28.02 24.66
N VAL A 38 23.21 28.55 25.09
CA VAL A 38 22.32 27.88 26.04
C VAL A 38 21.72 26.60 25.45
N ILE A 39 21.34 26.60 24.16
CA ILE A 39 20.86 25.40 23.47
C ILE A 39 21.90 24.29 23.48
N LYS A 40 23.17 24.60 23.22
CA LYS A 40 24.29 23.63 23.26
C LYS A 40 24.57 23.14 24.69
N GLU A 41 24.57 24.01 25.67
CA GLU A 41 24.84 23.67 27.08
C GLU A 41 23.75 22.75 27.66
N GLU A 42 22.48 22.99 27.29
CA GLU A 42 21.34 22.23 27.77
C GLU A 42 20.97 21.01 26.88
N ASN A 43 21.72 20.75 25.80
CA ASN A 43 21.37 19.75 24.78
C ASN A 43 19.90 19.87 24.35
N TYR A 44 19.43 21.13 24.23
CA TYR A 44 18.03 21.37 23.88
C TYR A 44 17.78 21.13 22.41
N THR A 45 17.02 20.09 22.11
CA THR A 45 16.49 19.85 20.76
C THR A 45 15.04 20.32 20.71
N PRO A 46 14.70 21.30 19.85
CA PRO A 46 13.33 21.74 19.69
C PRO A 46 12.44 20.56 19.29
N SER A 47 11.43 20.24 20.10
CA SER A 47 10.47 19.20 19.76
C SER A 47 9.82 19.50 18.39
N PRO A 48 9.86 18.57 17.42
CA PRO A 48 9.14 18.70 16.15
C PRO A 48 7.65 19.00 16.37
N PHE A 49 7.05 18.38 17.39
CA PHE A 49 5.68 18.62 17.84
C PHE A 49 5.44 20.06 18.30
N ALA A 50 6.39 20.67 19.03
CA ALA A 50 6.26 22.05 19.49
C ALA A 50 6.46 23.07 18.35
N ARG A 51 7.17 22.69 17.29
CA ARG A 51 7.27 23.47 16.04
C ARG A 51 5.97 23.41 15.24
N SER A 52 5.42 22.24 15.03
CA SER A 52 4.17 22.06 14.26
C SER A 52 2.96 22.72 14.92
N LEU A 53 2.90 22.79 16.27
CA LEU A 53 1.83 23.49 17.00
C LEU A 53 1.78 25.01 16.75
N LYS A 54 2.88 25.62 16.29
CA LYS A 54 2.99 27.06 15.99
C LYS A 54 3.12 27.37 14.50
N ALA A 55 3.48 26.38 13.68
CA ALA A 55 3.52 26.55 12.25
C ALA A 55 2.10 26.66 11.69
N LYS A 56 1.89 27.54 10.72
CA LYS A 56 0.62 27.66 9.97
C LYS A 56 0.32 26.41 9.13
N SER A 57 1.32 25.56 8.90
CA SER A 57 1.24 24.27 8.20
C SER A 57 1.99 23.19 8.99
N SER A 58 1.44 22.00 9.07
CA SER A 58 2.13 20.82 9.61
C SER A 58 3.15 20.31 8.59
N SER A 59 4.27 19.78 9.07
CA SER A 59 5.25 19.04 8.26
C SER A 59 5.02 17.52 8.30
N MET A 60 3.91 17.03 8.83
CA MET A 60 3.64 15.60 8.98
C MET A 60 2.57 15.13 8.00
N ILE A 61 2.83 14.00 7.36
CA ILE A 61 1.85 13.26 6.56
C ILE A 61 1.42 12.02 7.35
N GLY A 62 0.11 11.81 7.47
CA GLY A 62 -0.45 10.60 8.06
C GLY A 62 -0.67 9.52 7.01
N VAL A 63 -0.17 8.31 7.23
CA VAL A 63 -0.48 7.15 6.38
C VAL A 63 -1.16 6.07 7.21
N ILE A 64 -2.33 5.66 6.76
CA ILE A 64 -3.11 4.58 7.37
C ILE A 64 -2.94 3.35 6.48
N VAL A 65 -2.46 2.26 7.08
CA VAL A 65 -2.21 1.01 6.35
C VAL A 65 -3.08 -0.12 6.89
N PRO A 66 -3.57 -1.02 6.01
CA PRO A 66 -4.38 -2.15 6.45
C PRO A 66 -3.55 -3.19 7.22
N ARG A 67 -2.31 -3.43 6.79
CA ARG A 67 -1.36 -4.36 7.39
C ARG A 67 0.07 -3.91 7.11
N ILE A 68 0.93 -3.94 8.11
CA ILE A 68 2.37 -3.61 7.94
C ILE A 68 3.20 -4.79 7.43
N ASP A 69 2.68 -6.01 7.52
CA ASP A 69 3.33 -7.24 7.05
C ASP A 69 3.01 -7.60 5.59
N SER A 70 2.32 -6.70 4.87
CA SER A 70 2.01 -6.86 3.45
C SER A 70 3.13 -6.30 2.57
N ALA A 71 3.64 -7.11 1.62
CA ALA A 71 4.62 -6.66 0.65
C ALA A 71 4.13 -5.46 -0.18
N ALA A 72 2.87 -5.48 -0.63
CA ALA A 72 2.24 -4.36 -1.33
C ALA A 72 2.26 -3.08 -0.49
N THR A 73 1.86 -3.19 0.79
CA THR A 73 1.90 -2.05 1.72
C THR A 73 3.32 -1.52 1.92
N ALA A 74 4.30 -2.41 2.12
CA ALA A 74 5.69 -2.01 2.32
C ALA A 74 6.26 -1.28 1.10
N LEU A 75 6.03 -1.81 -0.11
CA LEU A 75 6.48 -1.17 -1.36
C LEU A 75 5.78 0.19 -1.60
N THR A 76 4.48 0.28 -1.31
CA THR A 76 3.74 1.55 -1.41
C THR A 76 4.30 2.59 -0.42
N LEU A 77 4.55 2.17 0.84
CA LEU A 77 5.17 3.04 1.84
C LEU A 77 6.56 3.53 1.41
N MET A 78 7.39 2.70 0.80
CA MET A 78 8.69 3.12 0.27
C MET A 78 8.54 4.23 -0.77
N GLY A 79 7.56 4.12 -1.66
CA GLY A 79 7.29 5.17 -2.65
C GLY A 79 6.78 6.47 -2.04
N ILE A 80 5.94 6.38 -1.00
CA ILE A 80 5.48 7.55 -0.23
C ILE A 80 6.66 8.22 0.47
N ASP A 81 7.51 7.44 1.14
CA ASP A 81 8.65 7.90 1.93
C ASP A 81 9.66 8.69 1.09
N GLU A 82 9.97 8.21 -0.14
CA GLU A 82 10.85 8.93 -1.06
C GLU A 82 10.35 10.35 -1.36
N VAL A 83 9.05 10.51 -1.65
CA VAL A 83 8.48 11.82 -1.97
C VAL A 83 8.31 12.67 -0.71
N VAL A 84 8.01 12.06 0.43
CA VAL A 84 7.95 12.72 1.73
C VAL A 84 9.30 13.35 2.09
N GLU A 85 10.42 12.63 1.87
CA GLU A 85 11.78 13.14 2.06
C GLU A 85 12.09 14.31 1.11
N GLU A 86 11.81 14.16 -0.20
CA GLU A 86 12.00 15.20 -1.22
C GLU A 86 11.27 16.51 -0.87
N LEU A 87 10.05 16.40 -0.30
CA LEU A 87 9.19 17.53 0.05
C LEU A 87 9.40 18.05 1.49
N ASN A 88 10.35 17.48 2.24
CA ASN A 88 10.65 17.82 3.64
C ASN A 88 9.43 17.67 4.58
N TYR A 89 8.64 16.63 4.39
CA TYR A 89 7.64 16.18 5.35
C TYR A 89 8.21 15.08 6.26
N ASP A 90 7.54 14.85 7.38
CA ASP A 90 7.74 13.69 8.27
C ASP A 90 6.58 12.69 8.07
N LEU A 91 6.85 11.39 8.17
CA LEU A 91 5.85 10.34 7.98
C LEU A 91 5.34 9.79 9.32
N LEU A 92 4.02 9.71 9.47
CA LEU A 92 3.35 9.11 10.62
C LEU A 92 2.46 7.95 10.17
N ILE A 93 2.82 6.70 10.52
CA ILE A 93 2.14 5.49 10.06
C ILE A 93 1.20 4.96 11.15
N ASN A 94 -0.04 4.62 10.76
CA ASN A 94 -1.01 3.93 11.61
C ASN A 94 -1.40 2.58 10.98
N ASN A 95 -1.22 1.48 11.72
CA ASN A 95 -1.65 0.15 11.32
C ASN A 95 -3.09 -0.12 11.78
N ALA A 96 -4.03 -0.14 10.86
CA ALA A 96 -5.45 -0.38 11.13
C ALA A 96 -5.82 -1.84 11.37
N ARG A 97 -4.95 -2.81 11.00
CA ARG A 97 -5.17 -4.27 11.14
C ARG A 97 -6.45 -4.75 10.44
N GLN A 98 -6.71 -4.23 9.23
CA GLN A 98 -7.90 -4.53 8.43
C GLN A 98 -9.23 -4.29 9.18
N ASP A 99 -9.27 -3.28 10.04
CA ASP A 99 -10.46 -2.88 10.79
C ASP A 99 -10.89 -1.47 10.38
N SER A 100 -12.00 -1.38 9.64
CA SER A 100 -12.57 -0.12 9.14
C SER A 100 -12.84 0.91 10.25
N LYS A 101 -13.20 0.46 11.47
CA LYS A 101 -13.41 1.36 12.61
C LYS A 101 -12.09 1.99 13.07
N ARG A 102 -10.99 1.22 12.98
CA ARG A 102 -9.67 1.73 13.33
C ARG A 102 -9.14 2.67 12.25
N GLU A 103 -9.45 2.44 10.97
CA GLU A 103 -9.14 3.36 9.87
C GLU A 103 -9.82 4.71 10.09
N ILE A 104 -11.13 4.72 10.34
CA ILE A 104 -11.91 5.93 10.63
C ILE A 104 -11.35 6.67 11.86
N LYS A 105 -11.09 5.94 12.95
CA LYS A 105 -10.49 6.53 14.16
C LYS A 105 -9.10 7.12 13.90
N ALA A 106 -8.32 6.52 12.99
CA ALA A 106 -7.01 7.03 12.60
C ALA A 106 -7.13 8.32 11.77
N ILE A 107 -8.09 8.41 10.83
CA ILE A 107 -8.40 9.64 10.08
C ILE A 107 -8.68 10.79 11.05
N GLU A 108 -9.62 10.57 12.00
CA GLU A 108 -9.95 11.56 13.03
C GLU A 108 -8.76 11.90 13.93
N GLY A 109 -7.95 10.90 14.29
CA GLY A 109 -6.75 11.08 15.10
C GLY A 109 -5.70 11.95 14.41
N PHE A 110 -5.44 11.71 13.14
CA PHE A 110 -4.53 12.51 12.34
C PHE A 110 -5.04 13.94 12.14
N ALA A 111 -6.33 14.12 11.90
CA ALA A 111 -6.96 15.43 11.85
C ALA A 111 -6.75 16.24 13.14
N ARG A 112 -6.96 15.60 14.32
CA ARG A 112 -6.70 16.24 15.62
C ARG A 112 -5.21 16.56 15.83
N ASN A 113 -4.30 15.73 15.32
CA ASN A 113 -2.85 15.95 15.39
C ASN A 113 -2.35 16.93 14.33
N LYS A 114 -3.25 17.54 13.54
CA LYS A 114 -2.94 18.56 12.55
C LYS A 114 -1.88 18.12 11.53
N VAL A 115 -1.96 16.89 11.04
CA VAL A 115 -1.14 16.48 9.88
C VAL A 115 -1.47 17.37 8.67
N ALA A 116 -0.56 17.49 7.71
CA ALA A 116 -0.79 18.28 6.50
C ALA A 116 -1.78 17.61 5.54
N GLY A 117 -1.77 16.28 5.51
CA GLY A 117 -2.66 15.45 4.72
C GLY A 117 -2.60 14.00 5.13
N ILE A 118 -3.48 13.17 4.56
CA ILE A 118 -3.61 11.75 4.91
C ILE A 118 -3.61 10.91 3.63
N ILE A 119 -2.87 9.80 3.64
CA ILE A 119 -2.99 8.72 2.66
C ILE A 119 -3.63 7.52 3.36
N LEU A 120 -4.72 7.00 2.81
CA LEU A 120 -5.39 5.79 3.28
C LEU A 120 -5.16 4.67 2.26
N ILE A 121 -4.33 3.68 2.60
CA ILE A 121 -4.23 2.44 1.83
C ILE A 121 -5.40 1.57 2.28
N ALA A 122 -6.44 1.50 1.46
CA ALA A 122 -7.72 0.92 1.83
C ALA A 122 -7.91 -0.49 1.26
N THR A 123 -8.65 -1.33 1.97
CA THR A 123 -9.18 -2.61 1.46
C THR A 123 -10.64 -2.48 1.02
N GLU A 124 -11.37 -1.58 1.67
CA GLU A 124 -12.74 -1.20 1.30
C GLU A 124 -13.01 0.28 1.62
N ILE A 125 -13.94 0.90 0.92
CA ILE A 125 -14.44 2.25 1.24
C ILE A 125 -15.93 2.16 1.56
N THR A 126 -16.26 2.35 2.83
CA THR A 126 -17.65 2.35 3.32
C THR A 126 -18.20 3.77 3.40
N SER A 127 -19.53 3.91 3.54
CA SER A 127 -20.17 5.22 3.78
C SER A 127 -19.63 5.95 5.03
N ALA A 128 -19.19 5.20 6.04
CA ALA A 128 -18.56 5.76 7.22
C ALA A 128 -17.17 6.35 6.92
N HIS A 129 -16.37 5.72 6.05
CA HIS A 129 -15.12 6.29 5.56
C HIS A 129 -15.37 7.59 4.81
N ILE A 130 -16.33 7.60 3.88
CA ILE A 130 -16.71 8.79 3.11
C ILE A 130 -17.08 9.94 4.03
N THR A 131 -17.91 9.66 5.04
CA THR A 131 -18.30 10.67 6.03
C THR A 131 -17.10 11.20 6.82
N ALA A 132 -16.20 10.32 7.27
CA ALA A 132 -15.00 10.71 8.00
C ALA A 132 -14.05 11.55 7.14
N ILE A 133 -13.85 11.16 5.88
CA ILE A 133 -12.99 11.87 4.92
C ILE A 133 -13.58 13.25 4.59
N LYS A 134 -14.88 13.36 4.31
CA LYS A 134 -15.53 14.63 4.03
C LYS A 134 -15.50 15.61 5.22
N ASN A 135 -15.54 15.10 6.43
CA ASN A 135 -15.44 15.90 7.65
C ASN A 135 -13.99 16.19 8.07
N CYS A 136 -13.01 15.61 7.39
CA CYS A 136 -11.59 15.82 7.67
C CYS A 136 -11.15 17.21 7.19
N PRO A 137 -10.52 18.05 8.05
CA PRO A 137 -10.10 19.40 7.67
C PRO A 137 -8.86 19.43 6.77
N VAL A 138 -8.23 18.28 6.53
CA VAL A 138 -7.06 18.13 5.67
C VAL A 138 -7.37 17.17 4.51
N PRO A 139 -6.70 17.29 3.36
CA PRO A 139 -6.95 16.42 2.22
C PRO A 139 -6.62 14.96 2.55
N VAL A 140 -7.40 14.05 1.95
CA VAL A 140 -7.22 12.61 2.04
C VAL A 140 -7.16 12.04 0.64
N VAL A 141 -6.15 11.20 0.37
CA VAL A 141 -6.01 10.40 -0.85
C VAL A 141 -6.14 8.93 -0.49
N ILE A 142 -6.94 8.19 -1.24
CA ILE A 142 -7.07 6.73 -1.07
C ILE A 142 -6.19 5.99 -2.08
N VAL A 143 -5.64 4.86 -1.66
CA VAL A 143 -4.80 3.99 -2.50
C VAL A 143 -5.36 2.57 -2.49
N GLY A 144 -5.45 1.95 -3.65
CA GLY A 144 -5.92 0.57 -3.82
C GLY A 144 -7.43 0.42 -3.96
N GLN A 145 -8.19 1.46 -3.68
CA GLN A 145 -9.65 1.52 -3.89
C GLN A 145 -10.01 2.83 -4.58
N GLU A 146 -11.18 2.88 -5.22
CA GLU A 146 -11.68 4.12 -5.84
C GLU A 146 -13.02 4.56 -5.26
N HIS A 147 -13.28 5.86 -5.36
CA HIS A 147 -14.57 6.45 -5.05
C HIS A 147 -14.73 7.76 -5.82
N ASP A 148 -15.92 8.03 -6.38
CA ASP A 148 -16.18 9.17 -7.27
C ASP A 148 -15.93 10.54 -6.64
N GLU A 149 -16.01 10.65 -5.31
CA GLU A 149 -15.89 11.91 -4.58
C GLU A 149 -14.55 12.07 -3.84
N ILE A 150 -13.61 11.12 -3.97
CA ILE A 150 -12.34 11.12 -3.23
C ILE A 150 -11.18 10.84 -4.19
N HIS A 151 -10.13 11.65 -4.13
CA HIS A 151 -8.95 11.41 -4.94
C HIS A 151 -8.35 10.04 -4.66
N SER A 152 -8.13 9.26 -5.71
CA SER A 152 -7.71 7.87 -5.61
C SER A 152 -6.58 7.52 -6.57
N VAL A 153 -5.69 6.64 -6.13
CA VAL A 153 -4.65 6.00 -6.91
C VAL A 153 -4.85 4.49 -6.86
N ILE A 154 -5.11 3.88 -8.01
CA ILE A 154 -5.44 2.46 -8.12
C ILE A 154 -4.56 1.76 -9.15
N HIS A 155 -4.54 0.45 -9.13
CA HIS A 155 -4.16 -0.39 -10.28
C HIS A 155 -5.42 -0.90 -10.96
N ASP A 156 -5.34 -1.23 -12.24
CA ASP A 156 -6.46 -1.84 -12.97
C ASP A 156 -6.52 -3.35 -12.66
N ASP A 157 -7.13 -3.68 -11.54
CA ASP A 157 -7.26 -5.05 -11.07
C ASP A 157 -8.12 -5.94 -12.00
N TYR A 158 -9.11 -5.35 -12.67
CA TYR A 158 -9.90 -6.08 -13.67
C TYR A 158 -9.05 -6.46 -14.86
N GLN A 159 -8.35 -5.48 -15.44
CA GLN A 159 -7.49 -5.71 -16.59
C GLN A 159 -6.32 -6.66 -16.25
N ALA A 160 -5.75 -6.53 -15.05
CA ALA A 160 -4.74 -7.43 -14.53
C ALA A 160 -5.20 -8.91 -14.56
N GLY A 161 -6.41 -9.18 -14.05
CA GLY A 161 -7.00 -10.51 -14.05
C GLY A 161 -7.29 -11.00 -15.46
N PHE A 162 -7.86 -10.14 -16.30
CA PHE A 162 -8.22 -10.48 -17.68
C PHE A 162 -6.98 -10.80 -18.52
N GLU A 163 -5.96 -9.94 -18.51
CA GLU A 163 -4.73 -10.14 -19.28
C GLU A 163 -3.94 -11.37 -18.84
N LEU A 164 -3.86 -11.64 -17.54
CA LEU A 164 -3.18 -12.85 -17.06
C LEU A 164 -3.83 -14.10 -17.68
N VAL A 165 -5.15 -14.19 -17.62
CA VAL A 165 -5.86 -15.36 -18.15
C VAL A 165 -5.74 -15.45 -19.68
N GLN A 166 -5.78 -14.34 -20.39
CA GLN A 166 -5.52 -14.30 -21.82
C GLN A 166 -4.15 -14.86 -22.18
N ASN A 167 -3.08 -14.42 -21.50
CA ASN A 167 -1.74 -14.96 -21.71
C ASN A 167 -1.65 -16.46 -21.40
N LEU A 168 -2.36 -16.93 -20.37
CA LEU A 168 -2.38 -18.36 -20.02
C LEU A 168 -3.18 -19.19 -21.06
N ALA A 169 -4.24 -18.64 -21.63
CA ALA A 169 -4.97 -19.27 -22.74
C ALA A 169 -4.08 -19.41 -23.98
N GLU A 170 -3.26 -18.43 -24.32
CA GLU A 170 -2.28 -18.49 -25.41
C GLU A 170 -1.22 -19.58 -25.18
N LEU A 171 -0.95 -19.94 -23.93
CA LEU A 171 -0.11 -21.08 -23.56
C LEU A 171 -0.85 -22.42 -23.64
N GLY A 172 -2.18 -22.42 -23.93
CA GLY A 172 -2.99 -23.62 -24.13
C GLY A 172 -3.71 -24.11 -22.88
N TYR A 173 -3.80 -23.31 -21.81
CA TYR A 173 -4.62 -23.67 -20.66
C TYR A 173 -6.10 -23.35 -20.93
N HIS A 174 -6.99 -24.30 -20.61
CA HIS A 174 -8.44 -24.18 -20.78
C HIS A 174 -9.24 -24.53 -19.51
N GLU A 175 -8.57 -24.87 -18.44
CA GLU A 175 -9.16 -25.12 -17.12
C GLU A 175 -8.36 -24.35 -16.06
N LEU A 176 -9.02 -23.77 -15.07
CA LEU A 176 -8.36 -23.11 -13.98
C LEU A 176 -9.09 -23.30 -12.65
N THR A 177 -8.31 -23.33 -11.58
CA THR A 177 -8.77 -23.14 -10.21
C THR A 177 -8.22 -21.80 -9.70
N TYR A 178 -9.09 -20.90 -9.28
CA TYR A 178 -8.72 -19.63 -8.66
C TYR A 178 -8.76 -19.76 -7.15
N VAL A 179 -7.62 -19.55 -6.49
CA VAL A 179 -7.52 -19.46 -5.03
C VAL A 179 -7.57 -17.99 -4.66
N GLY A 180 -8.76 -17.54 -4.29
CA GLY A 180 -9.10 -16.15 -4.04
C GLY A 180 -9.08 -15.77 -2.57
N VAL A 181 -9.49 -14.53 -2.31
CA VAL A 181 -9.66 -13.97 -0.96
C VAL A 181 -11.08 -13.47 -0.78
N SER A 182 -11.43 -13.15 0.46
CA SER A 182 -12.75 -12.63 0.84
C SER A 182 -13.09 -11.33 0.10
N LYS A 183 -14.39 -11.14 -0.19
CA LYS A 183 -14.97 -9.94 -0.82
C LYS A 183 -14.77 -8.64 -0.01
N ARG A 184 -14.24 -8.71 1.21
CA ARG A 184 -13.91 -7.51 2.02
C ARG A 184 -12.85 -6.65 1.36
N ASP A 185 -11.86 -7.27 0.70
CA ASP A 185 -10.98 -6.53 -0.18
C ASP A 185 -11.65 -6.39 -1.54
N HIS A 186 -12.16 -5.20 -1.84
CA HIS A 186 -12.96 -4.98 -3.04
C HIS A 186 -12.12 -5.14 -4.31
N ALA A 187 -10.91 -4.61 -4.34
CA ALA A 187 -10.00 -4.70 -5.49
C ALA A 187 -9.62 -6.14 -5.79
N VAL A 188 -9.14 -6.89 -4.78
CA VAL A 188 -8.64 -8.26 -4.97
C VAL A 188 -9.76 -9.30 -4.96
N GLY A 189 -10.68 -9.20 -3.99
CA GLY A 189 -11.75 -10.19 -3.78
C GLY A 189 -12.94 -10.08 -4.74
N ILE A 190 -13.10 -8.92 -5.41
CA ILE A 190 -14.19 -8.70 -6.37
C ILE A 190 -13.62 -8.35 -7.74
N ILE A 191 -12.97 -7.19 -7.92
CA ILE A 191 -12.60 -6.65 -9.23
C ILE A 191 -11.62 -7.58 -9.97
N ARG A 192 -10.54 -7.99 -9.32
CA ARG A 192 -9.54 -8.92 -9.89
C ARG A 192 -10.17 -10.25 -10.24
N LYS A 193 -10.99 -10.81 -9.35
CA LYS A 193 -11.71 -12.04 -9.59
C LYS A 193 -12.64 -11.94 -10.82
N GLU A 194 -13.37 -10.83 -10.95
CA GLU A 194 -14.22 -10.58 -12.13
C GLU A 194 -13.38 -10.52 -13.40
N GLY A 195 -12.21 -9.88 -13.38
CA GLY A 195 -11.27 -9.86 -14.50
C GLY A 195 -10.82 -11.27 -14.89
N ILE A 196 -10.40 -12.10 -13.92
CA ILE A 196 -9.99 -13.49 -14.15
C ILE A 196 -11.14 -14.30 -14.79
N PHE A 197 -12.34 -14.21 -14.22
CA PHE A 197 -13.47 -14.99 -14.71
C PHE A 197 -13.98 -14.50 -16.08
N SER A 198 -13.90 -13.21 -16.34
CA SER A 198 -14.24 -12.64 -17.66
C SER A 198 -13.20 -13.04 -18.70
N GLY A 199 -11.90 -13.00 -18.37
CA GLY A 199 -10.83 -13.50 -19.23
C GLY A 199 -11.01 -14.98 -19.55
N ALA A 200 -11.35 -15.81 -18.56
CA ALA A 200 -11.59 -17.24 -18.76
C ALA A 200 -12.79 -17.49 -19.69
N ARG A 201 -13.90 -16.80 -19.49
CA ARG A 201 -15.06 -16.90 -20.39
C ARG A 201 -14.75 -16.44 -21.80
N ALA A 202 -14.03 -15.31 -21.95
CA ALA A 202 -13.66 -14.76 -23.26
C ALA A 202 -12.72 -15.69 -24.06
N ASN A 203 -11.92 -16.49 -23.36
CA ASN A 203 -10.99 -17.46 -23.96
C ASN A 203 -11.50 -18.91 -23.91
N ASN A 204 -12.81 -19.12 -23.71
CA ASN A 204 -13.49 -20.41 -23.76
C ASN A 204 -12.88 -21.46 -22.82
N PHE A 205 -12.62 -21.09 -21.58
CA PHE A 205 -12.22 -22.06 -20.55
C PHE A 205 -13.37 -23.01 -20.24
N ASP A 206 -13.10 -24.29 -20.30
CA ASP A 206 -14.09 -25.35 -20.09
C ASP A 206 -14.48 -25.49 -18.62
N LYS A 207 -13.53 -25.19 -17.71
CA LYS A 207 -13.71 -25.30 -16.26
C LYS A 207 -13.10 -24.13 -15.54
N ILE A 208 -13.90 -23.52 -14.65
CA ILE A 208 -13.47 -22.43 -13.76
C ILE A 208 -13.95 -22.78 -12.36
N GLU A 209 -13.01 -23.02 -11.45
CA GLU A 209 -13.29 -23.32 -10.05
C GLU A 209 -12.78 -22.17 -9.15
N HIS A 210 -13.46 -21.93 -8.04
CA HIS A 210 -13.07 -20.91 -7.07
C HIS A 210 -13.02 -21.48 -5.66
N LEU A 211 -11.87 -21.35 -5.03
CA LEU A 211 -11.64 -21.66 -3.64
C LEU A 211 -11.38 -20.36 -2.88
N GLU A 212 -12.16 -20.09 -1.85
CA GLU A 212 -12.01 -18.89 -1.03
C GLU A 212 -11.05 -19.15 0.14
N GLY A 213 -10.00 -18.36 0.22
CA GLY A 213 -9.03 -18.32 1.32
C GLY A 213 -8.95 -16.92 1.93
N ASP A 214 -7.80 -16.62 2.48
CA ASP A 214 -7.42 -15.29 2.95
C ASP A 214 -5.99 -14.93 2.49
N PHE A 215 -5.45 -13.80 2.94
CA PHE A 215 -4.10 -13.38 2.56
C PHE A 215 -2.97 -14.14 3.31
N SER A 216 -3.29 -15.11 4.18
CA SER A 216 -2.29 -15.84 4.93
C SER A 216 -1.71 -17.00 4.12
N THR A 217 -0.40 -17.18 4.22
CA THR A 217 0.30 -18.32 3.60
C THR A 217 -0.10 -19.65 4.27
N GLN A 218 -0.52 -19.60 5.53
CA GLN A 218 -0.98 -20.80 6.24
C GLN A 218 -2.27 -21.33 5.62
N LYS A 219 -3.29 -20.46 5.41
CA LYS A 219 -4.55 -20.87 4.79
C LYS A 219 -4.35 -21.34 3.35
N ALA A 220 -3.49 -20.66 2.61
CA ALA A 220 -3.10 -21.06 1.26
C ALA A 220 -2.43 -22.44 1.23
N MET A 221 -1.58 -22.75 2.21
CA MET A 221 -0.97 -24.08 2.36
C MET A 221 -2.00 -25.16 2.63
N GLU A 222 -2.97 -24.92 3.53
CA GLU A 222 -4.06 -25.86 3.83
C GLU A 222 -4.88 -26.18 2.56
N ILE A 223 -5.34 -25.13 1.86
CA ILE A 223 -6.07 -25.27 0.59
C ILE A 223 -5.23 -26.03 -0.44
N GLY A 224 -3.95 -25.69 -0.58
CA GLY A 224 -3.07 -26.35 -1.54
C GLY A 224 -2.85 -27.81 -1.27
N LEU A 225 -2.68 -28.22 -0.02
CA LEU A 225 -2.53 -29.64 0.34
C LEU A 225 -3.77 -30.44 -0.05
N GLU A 226 -4.96 -29.92 0.24
CA GLU A 226 -6.23 -30.58 -0.14
C GLU A 226 -6.42 -30.60 -1.67
N LEU A 227 -6.19 -29.48 -2.34
CA LEU A 227 -6.32 -29.34 -3.80
C LEU A 227 -5.39 -30.27 -4.56
N PHE A 228 -4.13 -30.44 -4.13
CA PHE A 228 -3.13 -31.19 -4.88
C PHE A 228 -3.09 -32.68 -4.57
N GLU A 229 -3.88 -33.16 -3.62
CA GLU A 229 -4.15 -34.60 -3.49
C GLU A 229 -4.92 -35.12 -4.73
N ASN A 230 -5.97 -34.40 -5.15
CA ASN A 230 -6.78 -34.72 -6.33
C ASN A 230 -7.06 -33.42 -7.14
N PRO A 231 -6.08 -32.94 -7.94
CA PRO A 231 -6.23 -31.68 -8.66
C PRO A 231 -7.34 -31.76 -9.71
N THR A 232 -8.17 -30.73 -9.75
CA THR A 232 -9.33 -30.63 -10.64
C THR A 232 -9.02 -29.86 -11.92
N SER A 233 -7.86 -29.19 -11.97
CA SER A 233 -7.37 -28.44 -13.15
C SER A 233 -5.85 -28.47 -13.20
N SER A 234 -5.28 -28.26 -14.38
CA SER A 234 -3.83 -28.18 -14.59
C SER A 234 -3.24 -26.78 -14.31
N LEU A 235 -4.09 -25.78 -14.06
CA LEU A 235 -3.69 -24.41 -13.78
C LEU A 235 -4.34 -23.91 -12.50
N VAL A 236 -3.51 -23.33 -11.60
CA VAL A 236 -3.98 -22.65 -10.41
C VAL A 236 -3.54 -21.19 -10.44
N ILE A 237 -4.50 -20.28 -10.31
CA ILE A 237 -4.25 -18.85 -10.20
C ILE A 237 -4.49 -18.44 -8.76
N ALA A 238 -3.49 -17.85 -8.12
CA ALA A 238 -3.55 -17.36 -6.75
C ALA A 238 -3.81 -15.85 -6.70
N ALA A 239 -4.61 -15.38 -5.76
CA ALA A 239 -4.94 -13.96 -5.62
C ALA A 239 -3.73 -13.06 -5.38
N THR A 240 -2.63 -13.60 -4.81
CA THR A 240 -1.36 -12.89 -4.61
C THR A 240 -0.17 -13.85 -4.77
N ASP A 241 1.03 -13.31 -4.99
CA ASP A 241 2.26 -14.10 -5.08
C ASP A 241 2.57 -14.85 -3.77
N ASN A 242 2.27 -14.27 -2.61
CA ASN A 242 2.46 -14.98 -1.34
C ASN A 242 1.59 -16.23 -1.23
N ILE A 243 0.34 -16.15 -1.72
CA ILE A 243 -0.55 -17.31 -1.82
C ILE A 243 0.02 -18.30 -2.85
N ALA A 244 0.48 -17.81 -4.02
CA ALA A 244 1.08 -18.65 -5.05
C ALA A 244 2.30 -19.42 -4.53
N VAL A 245 3.21 -18.77 -3.82
CA VAL A 245 4.40 -19.41 -3.20
C VAL A 245 4.00 -20.50 -2.19
N ALA A 246 2.97 -20.24 -1.38
CA ALA A 246 2.45 -21.25 -0.45
C ALA A 246 1.84 -22.45 -1.19
N LEU A 247 1.10 -22.21 -2.29
CA LEU A 247 0.57 -23.26 -3.16
C LEU A 247 1.69 -24.03 -3.87
N MET A 248 2.74 -23.39 -4.36
CA MET A 248 3.92 -24.07 -4.92
C MET A 248 4.56 -25.00 -3.89
N LYS A 249 4.65 -24.56 -2.64
CA LYS A 249 5.16 -25.40 -1.56
C LYS A 249 4.25 -26.58 -1.22
N ALA A 250 2.94 -26.38 -1.27
CA ALA A 250 1.96 -27.45 -1.09
C ALA A 250 2.05 -28.49 -2.23
N ALA A 251 2.12 -28.03 -3.50
CA ALA A 251 2.30 -28.91 -4.66
C ALA A 251 3.58 -29.76 -4.53
N GLN A 252 4.69 -29.15 -4.11
CA GLN A 252 5.93 -29.88 -3.86
C GLN A 252 5.77 -30.94 -2.76
N LYS A 253 5.05 -30.66 -1.66
CA LYS A 253 4.78 -31.63 -0.61
C LYS A 253 3.92 -32.81 -1.08
N CYS A 254 2.98 -32.56 -2.01
CA CYS A 254 2.15 -33.60 -2.64
C CYS A 254 2.85 -34.32 -3.80
N GLY A 255 4.14 -34.06 -4.02
CA GLY A 255 4.93 -34.67 -5.09
C GLY A 255 4.59 -34.20 -6.50
N ARG A 256 3.84 -33.11 -6.65
CA ARG A 256 3.46 -32.55 -7.94
C ARG A 256 4.58 -31.75 -8.57
N LYS A 257 4.78 -31.92 -9.86
CA LYS A 257 5.77 -31.18 -10.64
C LYS A 257 5.20 -29.89 -11.21
N ILE A 258 5.87 -28.78 -10.94
CA ILE A 258 5.53 -27.47 -11.50
C ILE A 258 6.58 -27.14 -12.58
N PRO A 259 6.15 -26.77 -13.79
CA PRO A 259 4.79 -26.65 -14.30
C PRO A 259 4.25 -27.91 -15.01
N ASP A 260 4.92 -29.07 -14.92
CA ASP A 260 4.63 -30.24 -15.73
C ASP A 260 3.25 -30.85 -15.47
N GLU A 261 2.80 -30.88 -14.22
CA GLU A 261 1.52 -31.44 -13.80
C GLU A 261 0.56 -30.33 -13.33
N ILE A 262 1.09 -29.30 -12.66
CA ILE A 262 0.32 -28.17 -12.15
C ILE A 262 1.09 -26.88 -12.47
N ALA A 263 0.46 -25.99 -13.22
CA ALA A 263 0.95 -24.64 -13.42
C ALA A 263 0.38 -23.71 -12.35
N ILE A 264 1.19 -22.74 -11.89
CA ILE A 264 0.78 -21.78 -10.85
C ILE A 264 1.12 -20.37 -11.30
N ALA A 265 0.17 -19.46 -11.18
CA ALA A 265 0.36 -18.02 -11.43
C ALA A 265 -0.15 -17.18 -10.24
N GLY A 266 0.37 -15.97 -10.09
CA GLY A 266 0.04 -15.07 -9.01
C GLY A 266 -0.16 -13.63 -9.44
N PHE A 267 -0.27 -12.73 -8.44
CA PHE A 267 -0.38 -11.29 -8.61
C PHE A 267 0.47 -10.58 -7.56
N GLY A 268 1.22 -9.58 -7.99
CA GLY A 268 2.02 -8.72 -7.12
C GLY A 268 3.36 -8.35 -7.71
N GLY A 269 4.03 -9.27 -8.40
CA GLY A 269 5.40 -9.10 -8.89
C GLY A 269 6.41 -9.08 -7.73
N TYR A 270 6.11 -9.79 -6.62
CA TYR A 270 6.96 -9.76 -5.44
C TYR A 270 8.28 -10.48 -5.69
N GLU A 271 9.36 -9.92 -5.14
CA GLU A 271 10.71 -10.43 -5.29
C GLU A 271 10.83 -11.93 -4.97
N ILE A 272 10.10 -12.41 -3.96
CA ILE A 272 10.10 -13.82 -3.58
C ILE A 272 9.76 -14.76 -4.75
N GLY A 273 8.83 -14.36 -5.64
CA GLY A 273 8.43 -15.15 -6.81
C GLY A 273 9.58 -15.37 -7.81
N GLN A 274 10.52 -14.45 -7.87
CA GLN A 274 11.70 -14.53 -8.76
C GLN A 274 12.78 -15.48 -8.22
N PHE A 275 12.81 -15.71 -6.91
CA PHE A 275 13.73 -16.64 -6.25
C PHE A 275 13.15 -18.05 -6.07
N MET A 276 11.88 -18.26 -6.49
CA MET A 276 11.32 -19.61 -6.52
C MET A 276 11.95 -20.45 -7.66
N ASN A 277 11.92 -21.76 -7.52
CA ASN A 277 12.27 -22.70 -8.57
C ASN A 277 11.13 -23.71 -8.74
N PRO A 278 10.37 -23.61 -9.87
CA PRO A 278 10.50 -22.65 -10.96
C PRO A 278 10.12 -21.21 -10.56
N THR A 279 10.58 -20.19 -11.33
CA THR A 279 10.21 -18.79 -11.13
C THR A 279 8.73 -18.56 -11.39
N LEU A 280 8.09 -17.71 -10.59
CA LEU A 280 6.64 -17.51 -10.62
C LEU A 280 6.18 -16.64 -11.80
N THR A 281 5.19 -17.11 -12.57
CA THR A 281 4.39 -16.27 -13.45
C THR A 281 3.47 -15.40 -12.62
N THR A 282 3.50 -14.07 -12.85
CA THR A 282 2.75 -13.11 -12.04
C THR A 282 2.33 -11.89 -12.85
N VAL A 283 1.37 -11.14 -12.34
CA VAL A 283 1.13 -9.76 -12.77
C VAL A 283 1.94 -8.83 -11.88
N GLU A 284 2.85 -8.05 -12.46
CA GLU A 284 3.65 -7.06 -11.75
C GLU A 284 2.82 -5.80 -11.50
N TYR A 285 2.73 -5.43 -10.22
CA TYR A 285 2.11 -4.20 -9.74
C TYR A 285 3.19 -3.20 -9.34
N GLN A 286 3.08 -1.98 -9.83
CA GLN A 286 4.03 -0.92 -9.52
C GLN A 286 3.65 -0.23 -8.20
N PHE A 287 3.64 -0.98 -7.08
CA PHE A 287 3.23 -0.47 -5.77
C PHE A 287 4.05 0.73 -5.30
N LYS A 288 5.35 0.74 -5.57
CA LYS A 288 6.22 1.85 -5.21
C LYS A 288 5.83 3.12 -5.98
N GLU A 289 5.55 2.99 -7.27
CA GLU A 289 5.07 4.12 -8.09
C GLU A 289 3.68 4.61 -7.62
N ALA A 290 2.77 3.69 -7.27
CA ALA A 290 1.49 4.07 -6.67
C ALA A 290 1.68 4.90 -5.38
N GLY A 291 2.68 4.57 -4.57
CA GLY A 291 3.08 5.35 -3.40
C GLY A 291 3.57 6.75 -3.77
N ARG A 292 4.51 6.85 -4.73
CA ARG A 292 5.04 8.14 -5.21
C ARG A 292 3.92 9.03 -5.75
N VAL A 293 3.09 8.48 -6.63
CA VAL A 293 1.97 9.19 -7.24
C VAL A 293 0.96 9.65 -6.19
N SER A 294 0.63 8.80 -5.22
CA SER A 294 -0.33 9.16 -4.16
C SER A 294 0.15 10.32 -3.30
N MET A 295 1.45 10.35 -2.96
CA MET A 295 2.02 11.48 -2.24
C MET A 295 2.07 12.74 -3.10
N GLY A 296 2.40 12.64 -4.40
CA GLY A 296 2.36 13.76 -5.34
C GLY A 296 0.94 14.34 -5.51
N VAL A 297 -0.09 13.49 -5.56
CA VAL A 297 -1.51 13.92 -5.56
C VAL A 297 -1.85 14.63 -4.26
N LEU A 298 -1.45 14.06 -3.11
CA LEU A 298 -1.71 14.66 -1.80
C LEU A 298 -1.04 16.03 -1.67
N ASP A 299 0.20 16.18 -2.11
CA ASP A 299 0.92 17.46 -2.09
C ASP A 299 0.22 18.54 -2.91
N LYS A 300 -0.26 18.19 -4.12
CA LYS A 300 -1.08 19.10 -4.94
C LYS A 300 -2.33 19.56 -4.20
N LEU A 301 -3.02 18.65 -3.51
CA LEU A 301 -4.21 18.97 -2.71
C LEU A 301 -3.89 19.86 -1.52
N ILE A 302 -2.79 19.63 -0.81
CA ILE A 302 -2.31 20.47 0.30
C ILE A 302 -2.09 21.91 -0.20
N HIS A 303 -1.50 22.05 -1.39
CA HIS A 303 -1.19 23.34 -2.01
C HIS A 303 -2.34 23.89 -2.89
N LYS A 304 -3.50 23.20 -2.91
CA LYS A 304 -4.69 23.59 -3.71
C LYS A 304 -4.41 23.69 -5.21
N VAL A 305 -3.51 22.86 -5.70
CA VAL A 305 -3.23 22.69 -7.13
C VAL A 305 -4.23 21.67 -7.70
N PRO A 306 -4.93 21.98 -8.80
CA PRO A 306 -5.85 21.03 -9.44
C PRO A 306 -5.14 19.73 -9.85
N CYS A 307 -5.81 18.59 -9.62
CA CYS A 307 -5.33 17.27 -10.02
C CYS A 307 -6.53 16.36 -10.34
N GLU A 308 -6.26 15.24 -11.02
CA GLU A 308 -7.28 14.29 -11.40
C GLU A 308 -7.86 13.57 -10.15
N MET A 309 -9.15 13.23 -10.22
CA MET A 309 -9.83 12.50 -9.16
C MET A 309 -9.35 11.05 -9.05
N LYS A 310 -8.99 10.44 -10.19
CA LYS A 310 -8.50 9.07 -10.25
C LYS A 310 -7.24 8.98 -11.09
N THR A 311 -6.22 8.33 -10.55
CA THR A 311 -5.01 7.96 -11.29
C THR A 311 -4.87 6.44 -11.29
N THR A 312 -4.77 5.84 -12.47
CA THR A 312 -4.57 4.40 -12.63
C THR A 312 -3.11 4.10 -12.95
N ILE A 313 -2.49 3.26 -12.15
CA ILE A 313 -1.11 2.79 -12.34
C ILE A 313 -1.17 1.52 -13.19
N PRO A 314 -0.37 1.44 -14.27
CA PRO A 314 -0.37 0.25 -15.13
C PRO A 314 0.14 -1.00 -14.42
N VAL A 315 -0.28 -2.15 -14.94
CA VAL A 315 0.17 -3.49 -14.54
C VAL A 315 0.75 -4.21 -15.73
N HIS A 316 1.59 -5.23 -15.51
CA HIS A 316 2.23 -5.99 -16.58
C HIS A 316 2.26 -7.47 -16.25
N VAL A 317 1.84 -8.33 -17.19
CA VAL A 317 1.99 -9.78 -17.07
C VAL A 317 3.47 -10.14 -17.30
N LYS A 318 4.06 -10.84 -16.33
CA LYS A 318 5.41 -11.39 -16.40
C LYS A 318 5.34 -12.91 -16.36
N LEU A 319 5.63 -13.55 -17.49
CA LEU A 319 5.70 -14.99 -17.56
C LEU A 319 6.98 -15.49 -16.89
N GLY A 320 6.82 -16.44 -15.99
CA GLY A 320 7.89 -17.19 -15.32
C GLY A 320 7.85 -18.67 -15.74
N GLU A 321 8.70 -19.46 -15.09
CA GLU A 321 8.83 -20.90 -15.39
C GLU A 321 7.72 -21.75 -14.74
N SER A 322 6.93 -21.17 -13.82
CA SER A 322 5.80 -21.86 -13.15
C SER A 322 4.60 -22.10 -14.06
N THR A 323 4.64 -21.52 -15.28
CA THR A 323 3.74 -21.83 -16.40
C THR A 323 4.57 -22.07 -17.65
N LYS A 324 4.07 -22.91 -18.54
CA LYS A 324 4.66 -23.20 -19.85
C LYS A 324 3.59 -23.54 -20.85
N LYS A 325 3.96 -23.67 -22.12
CA LYS A 325 3.03 -24.15 -23.14
C LYS A 325 2.44 -25.49 -22.69
N ALA A 326 1.11 -25.58 -22.60
CA ALA A 326 0.41 -26.80 -22.25
C ALA A 326 0.79 -27.91 -23.24
N ARG A 327 0.99 -29.13 -22.75
CA ARG A 327 1.18 -30.28 -23.64
C ARG A 327 -0.22 -30.69 -24.13
N ASN A 328 -0.40 -30.73 -25.45
CA ASN A 328 -1.59 -31.33 -26.10
C ASN A 328 -1.75 -32.79 -25.72
#